data_c53e1f97d85aa70361fdb2eb050d51fa
#
_entry.id   c53e1f97d85aa70361fdb2eb050d51fa
#
_cell.length_a   1.000
_cell.length_b   1.000
_cell.length_c   1.000
_cell.angle_alpha   90.00
_cell.angle_beta   90.00
_cell.angle_gamma   90.00
#
_symmetry.space_group_name_H-M   'P 1'
#
loop_
_entity.id
_entity.type
_entity.pdbx_description
1 polymer ?
#
loop_
_entity_poly.entity_id
_entity_poly.type
_entity_poly.pdbx_seq_one_letter_code
_entity_poly.pdbx_strand_id
1 'polypeptide(L)'
;MIQIEMEEVSIGKLDVLAIFYSKTKEMVIWGKVMEGKAKGRIKFRIIRNQEIIGGWDILSVYRNKDEVKEVGEGEECGCKVHTNKKIEEHDIIEFLEMQQVKD
;
A
#
# COMPACT_ATOMS: atom_id res chain seq x y z
N MET A 1 -0.29 -2.81 -35.14
CA MET A 1 -0.99 -3.02 -33.86
C MET A 1 -0.16 -2.45 -32.72
N ILE A 2 -0.71 -1.50 -32.01
CA ILE A 2 0.01 -0.85 -30.90
C ILE A 2 -0.17 -1.73 -29.66
N GLN A 3 0.94 -2.24 -29.14
CA GLN A 3 0.92 -2.92 -27.84
C GLN A 3 1.12 -1.87 -26.75
N ILE A 4 0.17 -1.82 -25.84
CA ILE A 4 0.30 -0.98 -24.65
C ILE A 4 0.86 -1.87 -23.56
N GLU A 5 2.08 -1.56 -23.13
CA GLU A 5 2.69 -2.26 -22.02
C GLU A 5 2.46 -1.47 -20.75
N MET A 6 2.07 -2.16 -19.69
CA MET A 6 1.88 -1.55 -18.38
C MET A 6 2.98 -2.04 -17.46
N GLU A 7 3.47 -1.15 -16.65
CA GLU A 7 4.55 -1.43 -15.70
C GLU A 7 4.11 -1.06 -14.29
N GLU A 8 4.45 -1.90 -13.33
CA GLU A 8 4.23 -1.58 -11.92
C GLU A 8 5.32 -0.63 -11.44
N VAL A 9 4.91 0.52 -10.95
CA VAL A 9 5.83 1.54 -10.47
C VAL A 9 5.55 1.80 -8.98
N SER A 10 6.62 1.79 -8.19
CA SER A 10 6.52 2.14 -6.78
C SER A 10 6.28 3.63 -6.63
N ILE A 11 5.16 4.00 -6.01
CA ILE A 11 4.80 5.40 -5.81
C ILE A 11 4.98 5.86 -4.37
N GLY A 12 5.20 4.94 -3.45
CA GLY A 12 5.41 5.28 -2.05
C GLY A 12 5.59 4.08 -1.17
N LYS A 13 6.02 4.34 0.06
CA LYS A 13 6.20 3.32 1.09
C LYS A 13 5.62 3.80 2.41
N LEU A 14 5.04 2.87 3.15
CA LEU A 14 4.42 3.14 4.44
C LEU A 14 5.01 2.19 5.48
N ASP A 15 5.40 2.75 6.63
CA ASP A 15 5.85 1.96 7.77
C ASP A 15 4.63 1.61 8.63
N VAL A 16 4.38 0.32 8.83
CA VAL A 16 3.24 -0.14 9.62
C VAL A 16 3.51 0.08 11.11
N LEU A 17 2.70 0.92 11.74
CA LEU A 17 2.84 1.26 13.15
C LEU A 17 1.90 0.43 14.03
N ALA A 18 0.71 0.10 13.53
CA ALA A 18 -0.28 -0.65 14.30
C ALA A 18 -1.20 -1.42 13.37
N ILE A 19 -1.80 -2.47 13.90
CA ILE A 19 -2.78 -3.27 13.19
C ILE A 19 -4.09 -3.18 13.98
N PHE A 20 -5.13 -2.59 13.36
CA PHE A 20 -6.40 -2.36 14.04
C PHE A 20 -7.39 -3.50 13.85
N TYR A 21 -7.24 -4.26 12.78
CA TYR A 21 -8.19 -5.29 12.43
C TYR A 21 -7.53 -6.31 11.51
N SER A 22 -7.81 -7.58 11.74
CA SER A 22 -7.25 -8.65 10.91
C SER A 22 -8.28 -9.75 10.74
N LYS A 23 -8.62 -10.02 9.48
CA LYS A 23 -9.38 -11.21 9.07
C LYS A 23 -8.51 -12.04 8.13
N THR A 24 -9.03 -13.15 7.67
CA THR A 24 -8.29 -14.11 6.84
C THR A 24 -7.65 -13.47 5.61
N LYS A 25 -8.38 -12.58 4.92
CA LYS A 25 -7.89 -11.94 3.69
C LYS A 25 -7.99 -10.43 3.71
N GLU A 26 -8.39 -9.85 4.83
CA GLU A 26 -8.62 -8.42 4.94
C GLU A 26 -8.04 -7.88 6.24
N MET A 27 -7.35 -6.76 6.16
CA MET A 27 -6.76 -6.11 7.32
C MET A 27 -6.96 -4.61 7.26
N VAL A 28 -7.03 -3.98 8.43
CA VAL A 28 -6.95 -2.53 8.57
C VAL A 28 -5.71 -2.22 9.38
N ILE A 29 -4.81 -1.48 8.77
CA ILE A 29 -3.52 -1.13 9.37
C ILE A 29 -3.39 0.38 9.48
N TRP A 30 -2.52 0.82 10.39
CA TRP A 30 -2.17 2.23 10.57
C TRP A 30 -0.67 2.38 10.42
N GLY A 31 -0.26 3.39 9.68
CA GLY A 31 1.15 3.60 9.47
C GLY A 31 1.48 5.03 9.07
N LYS A 32 2.76 5.28 8.85
CA LYS A 32 3.28 6.57 8.44
C LYS A 32 3.93 6.43 7.06
N VAL A 33 3.61 7.36 6.17
CA VAL A 33 4.19 7.38 4.83
C VAL A 33 5.66 7.79 4.93
N MET A 34 6.54 6.87 4.59
CA MET A 34 7.99 7.08 4.67
C MET A 34 8.52 7.86 3.49
N GLU A 35 8.00 7.58 2.31
CA GLU A 35 8.39 8.26 1.08
C GLU A 35 7.25 8.19 0.07
N GLY A 36 7.22 9.13 -0.86
CA GLY A 36 6.19 9.17 -1.88
C GLY A 36 4.83 9.43 -1.30
N LYS A 37 3.87 8.58 -1.61
CA LYS A 37 2.50 8.72 -1.14
C LYS A 37 1.80 7.38 -0.98
N ALA A 38 0.78 7.36 -0.12
CA ALA A 38 -0.14 6.24 0.02
C ALA A 38 -1.39 6.55 -0.78
N LYS A 39 -1.88 5.58 -1.55
CA LYS A 39 -3.03 5.77 -2.42
C LYS A 39 -3.95 4.56 -2.34
N GLY A 40 -5.25 4.78 -2.39
CA GLY A 40 -6.23 3.71 -2.41
C GLY A 40 -6.47 3.14 -3.81
N ARG A 41 -7.08 1.96 -3.85
CA ARG A 41 -7.49 1.28 -5.07
C ARG A 41 -6.33 0.92 -6.01
N ILE A 42 -5.17 0.61 -5.43
CA ILE A 42 -3.99 0.16 -6.17
C ILE A 42 -3.42 -1.08 -5.49
N LYS A 43 -2.43 -1.66 -6.12
CA LYS A 43 -1.75 -2.83 -5.56
C LYS A 43 -0.68 -2.44 -4.58
N PHE A 44 -0.27 -3.39 -3.75
CA PHE A 44 0.82 -3.18 -2.80
C PHE A 44 1.62 -4.46 -2.62
N ARG A 45 2.83 -4.30 -2.08
CA ARG A 45 3.67 -5.41 -1.62
C ARG A 45 3.96 -5.23 -0.15
N ILE A 46 4.15 -6.37 0.53
CA ILE A 46 4.60 -6.37 1.91
C ILE A 46 6.09 -6.69 1.89
N ILE A 47 6.90 -5.80 2.45
CA ILE A 47 8.35 -5.97 2.53
C ILE A 47 8.72 -6.18 3.99
N ARG A 48 9.37 -7.28 4.28
CA ARG A 48 9.87 -7.62 5.62
C ARG A 48 11.30 -8.07 5.52
N ASN A 49 12.19 -7.43 6.29
CA ASN A 49 13.62 -7.73 6.25
C ASN A 49 14.19 -7.64 4.83
N GLN A 50 13.76 -6.62 4.07
CA GLN A 50 14.18 -6.34 2.72
C GLN A 50 13.72 -7.40 1.69
N GLU A 51 12.79 -8.25 2.07
CA GLU A 51 12.23 -9.27 1.19
C GLU A 51 10.74 -9.03 0.97
N ILE A 52 10.29 -9.27 -0.25
CA ILE A 52 8.86 -9.22 -0.58
C ILE A 52 8.25 -10.54 -0.12
N ILE A 53 7.33 -10.47 0.85
CA ILE A 53 6.71 -11.66 1.41
C ILE A 53 5.28 -11.88 0.95
N GLY A 54 4.67 -10.87 0.37
CA GLY A 54 3.31 -10.95 -0.11
C GLY A 54 2.80 -9.59 -0.54
N GLY A 55 1.52 -9.50 -0.74
CA GLY A 55 0.82 -8.28 -1.11
C GLY A 55 -0.41 -8.61 -1.92
N TRP A 56 -1.27 -7.64 -2.14
CA TRP A 56 -2.45 -7.77 -2.98
C TRP A 56 -2.99 -6.38 -3.31
N ASP A 57 -4.15 -5.99 -2.75
CA ASP A 57 -4.81 -4.74 -3.13
C ASP A 57 -5.06 -3.83 -1.93
N ILE A 58 -4.81 -2.54 -2.12
CA ILE A 58 -5.25 -1.50 -1.20
C ILE A 58 -6.70 -1.16 -1.59
N LEU A 59 -7.62 -1.30 -0.65
CA LEU A 59 -9.03 -0.97 -0.88
C LEU A 59 -9.31 0.50 -0.64
N SER A 60 -8.82 1.03 0.48
CA SER A 60 -9.10 2.40 0.89
C SER A 60 -7.97 2.94 1.75
N VAL A 61 -7.79 4.26 1.71
CA VAL A 61 -6.85 4.97 2.57
C VAL A 61 -7.64 5.99 3.38
N TYR A 62 -7.36 6.05 4.68
CA TYR A 62 -8.07 6.93 5.62
C TYR A 62 -7.11 7.88 6.31
N ARG A 63 -7.53 9.12 6.45
CA ARG A 63 -6.84 10.11 7.28
C ARG A 63 -7.78 10.46 8.42
N ASN A 64 -7.40 10.13 9.66
CA ASN A 64 -8.29 10.15 10.80
C ASN A 64 -9.50 9.24 10.55
N LYS A 65 -10.71 9.79 10.48
CA LYS A 65 -11.93 9.02 10.22
C LYS A 65 -12.43 9.15 8.79
N ASP A 66 -11.73 9.92 7.96
CA ASP A 66 -12.18 10.24 6.62
C ASP A 66 -11.43 9.42 5.57
N GLU A 67 -12.19 8.87 4.63
CA GLU A 67 -11.58 8.22 3.47
C GLU A 67 -11.04 9.29 2.54
N VAL A 68 -9.78 9.13 2.13
CA VAL A 68 -9.10 10.07 1.24
C VAL A 68 -8.54 9.32 0.04
N LYS A 69 -8.21 10.05 -1.02
CA LYS A 69 -7.65 9.46 -2.22
C LYS A 69 -6.19 9.10 -2.04
N GLU A 70 -5.45 9.98 -1.38
CA GLU A 70 -4.02 9.77 -1.13
C GLU A 70 -3.54 10.55 0.09
N VAL A 71 -2.42 10.12 0.63
CA VAL A 71 -1.78 10.75 1.79
C VAL A 71 -0.30 10.93 1.45
N GLY A 72 0.22 12.10 1.75
CA GLY A 72 1.60 12.47 1.42
C GLY A 72 2.63 12.00 2.42
N GLU A 73 3.89 12.14 2.02
CA GLU A 73 5.05 11.77 2.81
C GLU A 73 5.04 12.46 4.17
N GLY A 74 5.40 11.73 5.21
CA GLY A 74 5.49 12.23 6.56
C GLY A 74 4.17 12.22 7.32
N GLU A 75 3.05 11.92 6.67
CA GLU A 75 1.75 11.87 7.32
C GLU A 75 1.37 10.44 7.68
N GLU A 76 0.56 10.30 8.72
CA GLU A 76 0.03 9.01 9.13
C GLU A 76 -1.32 8.77 8.47
N CYS A 77 -1.58 7.50 8.17
CA CYS A 77 -2.85 7.10 7.57
C CYS A 77 -3.22 5.68 7.93
N GLY A 78 -4.50 5.38 7.80
CA GLY A 78 -5.01 4.01 7.89
C GLY A 78 -5.23 3.46 6.49
N CYS A 79 -5.02 2.16 6.32
CA CYS A 79 -5.26 1.49 5.06
C CYS A 79 -6.10 0.24 5.28
N LYS A 80 -7.15 0.12 4.50
CA LYS A 80 -7.92 -1.11 4.43
C LYS A 80 -7.41 -1.88 3.23
N VAL A 81 -6.94 -3.10 3.47
CA VAL A 81 -6.25 -3.87 2.44
C VAL A 81 -6.79 -5.29 2.33
N HIS A 82 -6.77 -5.83 1.12
CA HIS A 82 -6.83 -7.26 0.90
C HIS A 82 -5.40 -7.79 0.88
N THR A 83 -5.14 -8.86 1.59
CA THR A 83 -3.79 -9.40 1.68
C THR A 83 -3.80 -10.93 1.72
N ASN A 84 -2.80 -11.54 1.11
CA ASN A 84 -2.59 -12.99 1.16
C ASN A 84 -1.62 -13.41 2.26
N LYS A 85 -1.06 -12.46 2.99
CA LYS A 85 -0.16 -12.68 4.13
C LYS A 85 -0.50 -11.72 5.23
N LYS A 86 -0.30 -12.13 6.49
CA LYS A 86 -0.51 -11.22 7.61
C LYS A 86 0.55 -10.13 7.62
N ILE A 87 0.07 -8.90 7.72
CA ILE A 87 0.94 -7.73 7.90
C ILE A 87 1.23 -7.63 9.39
N GLU A 88 2.47 -7.33 9.74
CA GLU A 88 2.91 -7.14 11.13
C GLU A 88 3.44 -5.74 11.32
N GLU A 89 3.59 -5.31 12.58
CA GLU A 89 4.20 -4.03 12.90
C GLU A 89 5.61 -3.98 12.32
N HIS A 90 5.98 -2.80 11.82
CA HIS A 90 7.27 -2.50 11.18
C HIS A 90 7.45 -3.11 9.80
N ASP A 91 6.45 -3.79 9.27
CA ASP A 91 6.47 -4.16 7.85
C ASP A 91 6.37 -2.90 7.01
N ILE A 92 6.92 -2.97 5.81
CA ILE A 92 6.84 -1.87 4.85
C ILE A 92 5.79 -2.22 3.80
N ILE A 93 4.88 -1.30 3.58
CA ILE A 93 3.88 -1.42 2.52
C ILE A 93 4.33 -0.56 1.35
N GLU A 94 4.71 -1.20 0.25
CA GLU A 94 5.10 -0.50 -0.96
C GLU A 94 3.88 -0.39 -1.88
N PHE A 95 3.50 0.84 -2.20
CA PHE A 95 2.35 1.11 -3.07
C PHE A 95 2.80 1.05 -4.52
N LEU A 96 2.06 0.29 -5.32
CA LEU A 96 2.38 0.06 -6.72
C LEU A 96 1.24 0.55 -7.60
N GLU A 97 1.59 1.39 -8.56
CA GLU A 97 0.63 1.89 -9.54
C GLU A 97 1.02 1.39 -10.93
N MET A 98 0.05 0.94 -11.69
CA MET A 98 0.28 0.54 -13.07
C MET A 98 0.38 1.76 -13.94
N GLN A 99 1.47 1.92 -14.65
CA GLN A 99 1.71 3.05 -15.55
C GLN A 99 2.05 2.54 -16.93
N GLN A 100 1.61 3.30 -17.93
CA GLN A 100 1.92 2.98 -19.30
C GLN A 100 3.39 3.30 -19.60
N VAL A 101 4.08 2.33 -20.18
CA VAL A 101 5.46 2.52 -20.60
C VAL A 101 5.47 3.32 -21.90
N LYS A 102 6.20 4.41 -21.91
CA LYS A 102 6.44 5.20 -23.11
C LYS A 102 7.81 4.88 -23.67
N ASP A 103 7.85 4.60 -24.94
CA ASP A 103 9.10 4.47 -25.67
C ASP A 103 9.61 5.86 -26.10
#